data_898bdee12b638c7b12a2d8684605c10f
#
_entry.id   898bdee12b638c7b12a2d8684605c10f
#
_cell.length_a   1.000
_cell.length_b   1.000
_cell.length_c   1.000
_cell.angle_alpha   90.00
_cell.angle_beta   90.00
_cell.angle_gamma   90.00
#
_symmetry.space_group_name_H-M   'P 1'
#
loop_
_entity.id
_entity.type
_entity.pdbx_description
1 polymer ?
#
loop_
_entity_poly.entity_id
_entity_poly.type
_entity_poly.pdbx_seq_one_letter_code
_entity_poly.pdbx_strand_id
1 'polypeptide(L)'
;MPRESTPLVRKSGFLEAEKFYVLAYEGDVTEKKYFEDLRQSPMFNNSGSIETIPLKKERNAGNSPLDVKKLLSKAKAEYNFRVTDEFWLIIDRDDWEKIHHVDFDALYDDCEKEKNFFIALSNPCFEFWLILHLRKLEDIADGDREKILENEKVSVKHNYIDLYLADCIGDGRGYTKRPKASVFMPRVKVAIENARMIRDLGERIPGGLSTDVYKLVEKLIK
;
A
#
# COMPACT_ATOMS: atom_id res chain seq x y z
N MET A 1 22.00 2.75 26.91
CA MET A 1 22.29 1.41 26.38
C MET A 1 21.54 1.25 25.08
N PRO A 2 22.18 0.96 23.94
CA PRO A 2 21.45 0.66 22.70
C PRO A 2 20.65 -0.61 22.93
N ARG A 3 19.37 -0.60 22.58
CA ARG A 3 18.55 -1.81 22.52
C ARG A 3 19.11 -2.67 21.39
N GLU A 4 19.56 -3.87 21.71
CA GLU A 4 19.91 -4.87 20.72
C GLU A 4 18.68 -5.07 19.79
N SER A 5 18.88 -4.87 18.50
CA SER A 5 17.90 -5.20 17.49
C SER A 5 17.77 -6.73 17.51
N THR A 6 16.59 -7.22 17.90
CA THR A 6 16.29 -8.65 17.81
C THR A 6 16.40 -9.06 16.33
N PRO A 7 17.33 -9.94 15.94
CA PRO A 7 17.42 -10.36 14.56
C PRO A 7 16.08 -10.97 14.14
N LEU A 8 15.63 -10.69 12.91
CA LEU A 8 14.56 -11.44 12.25
C LEU A 8 15.08 -12.85 11.98
N VAL A 9 15.20 -13.65 13.04
CA VAL A 9 15.68 -15.04 12.95
C VAL A 9 14.50 -15.86 12.44
N ARG A 10 14.68 -16.53 11.31
CA ARG A 10 13.84 -17.65 10.92
C ARG A 10 13.87 -18.67 12.06
N LYS A 11 12.78 -18.82 12.80
CA LYS A 11 12.69 -19.82 13.88
C LYS A 11 12.78 -21.22 13.24
N SER A 12 13.87 -21.90 13.45
CA SER A 12 14.03 -23.32 13.11
C SER A 12 13.00 -24.14 13.90
N GLY A 13 12.09 -24.81 13.20
CA GLY A 13 11.12 -25.71 13.83
C GLY A 13 9.70 -25.66 13.28
N PHE A 14 9.32 -24.65 12.52
CA PHE A 14 8.10 -24.60 11.72
C PHE A 14 8.50 -24.53 10.24
N LEU A 15 7.61 -24.95 9.34
CA LEU A 15 7.80 -24.81 7.89
C LEU A 15 8.29 -23.38 7.60
N GLU A 16 9.57 -23.25 7.23
CA GLU A 16 10.12 -21.93 6.89
C GLU A 16 9.37 -21.41 5.68
N ALA A 17 8.84 -20.20 5.80
CA ALA A 17 8.22 -19.53 4.66
C ALA A 17 9.21 -19.54 3.48
N GLU A 18 8.75 -19.99 2.32
CA GLU A 18 9.56 -20.05 1.12
C GLU A 18 9.91 -18.65 0.62
N LYS A 19 9.04 -17.69 0.91
CA LYS A 19 9.14 -16.32 0.43
C LYS A 19 8.63 -15.30 1.46
N PHE A 20 9.39 -14.22 1.64
CA PHE A 20 8.97 -13.06 2.41
C PHE A 20 8.54 -11.91 1.50
N TYR A 21 7.49 -11.22 1.90
CA TYR A 21 7.08 -9.94 1.37
C TYR A 21 7.36 -8.88 2.44
N VAL A 22 8.39 -8.08 2.23
CA VAL A 22 8.81 -7.02 3.15
C VAL A 22 8.08 -5.74 2.76
N LEU A 23 7.26 -5.20 3.66
CA LEU A 23 6.36 -4.10 3.38
C LEU A 23 6.78 -2.84 4.12
N ALA A 24 6.93 -1.73 3.39
CA ALA A 24 7.09 -0.41 3.95
C ALA A 24 5.99 0.51 3.43
N TYR A 25 5.38 1.27 4.33
CA TYR A 25 4.23 2.12 4.07
C TYR A 25 4.61 3.59 4.20
N GLU A 26 4.00 4.44 3.36
CA GLU A 26 4.08 5.88 3.54
C GLU A 26 3.29 6.33 4.78
N GLY A 27 2.05 5.86 4.91
CA GLY A 27 1.20 6.12 6.07
C GLY A 27 1.46 5.16 7.24
N ASP A 28 1.14 5.63 8.45
CA ASP A 28 1.36 4.84 9.68
C ASP A 28 0.11 4.09 10.15
N VAL A 29 -1.06 4.35 9.56
CA VAL A 29 -2.34 3.88 10.08
C VAL A 29 -3.13 3.06 9.07
N THR A 30 -3.53 3.65 7.94
CA THR A 30 -4.48 3.05 6.99
C THR A 30 -3.93 1.80 6.35
N GLU A 31 -2.77 1.90 5.70
CA GLU A 31 -2.12 0.82 4.97
C GLU A 31 -1.73 -0.32 5.91
N LYS A 32 -1.09 0.05 7.02
CA LYS A 32 -0.68 -0.92 8.03
C LYS A 32 -1.87 -1.73 8.55
N LYS A 33 -2.97 -1.03 8.93
CA LYS A 33 -4.18 -1.69 9.42
C LYS A 33 -4.80 -2.59 8.36
N TYR A 34 -4.85 -2.15 7.10
CA TYR A 34 -5.37 -2.94 6.00
C TYR A 34 -4.60 -4.26 5.82
N PHE A 35 -3.26 -4.21 5.77
CA PHE A 35 -2.45 -5.40 5.58
C PHE A 35 -2.42 -6.31 6.81
N GLU A 36 -2.52 -5.77 8.03
CA GLU A 36 -2.73 -6.56 9.25
C GLU A 36 -4.06 -7.33 9.20
N ASP A 37 -5.15 -6.67 8.76
CA ASP A 37 -6.47 -7.30 8.60
C ASP A 37 -6.47 -8.34 7.49
N LEU A 38 -5.82 -8.05 6.35
CA LEU A 38 -5.67 -9.00 5.26
C LEU A 38 -4.95 -10.27 5.74
N ARG A 39 -3.84 -10.13 6.48
CA ARG A 39 -3.08 -11.25 7.03
C ARG A 39 -3.91 -12.13 7.97
N GLN A 40 -4.85 -11.54 8.70
CA GLN A 40 -5.73 -12.24 9.62
C GLN A 40 -7.00 -12.79 8.95
N SER A 41 -7.24 -12.42 7.70
CA SER A 41 -8.45 -12.81 6.98
C SER A 41 -8.35 -14.23 6.41
N PRO A 42 -9.51 -14.90 6.17
CA PRO A 42 -9.55 -16.18 5.47
C PRO A 42 -9.04 -16.10 4.01
N MET A 43 -8.96 -14.89 3.46
CA MET A 43 -8.47 -14.65 2.09
C MET A 43 -6.96 -14.79 1.98
N PHE A 44 -6.23 -14.57 3.07
CA PHE A 44 -4.77 -14.65 3.06
C PHE A 44 -4.29 -16.08 2.75
N ASN A 45 -3.18 -16.18 2.03
CA ASN A 45 -2.54 -17.45 1.75
C ASN A 45 -1.79 -17.97 2.98
N ASN A 46 -2.50 -18.71 3.82
CA ASN A 46 -1.97 -19.32 5.05
C ASN A 46 -1.29 -20.68 4.80
N SER A 47 -0.81 -20.96 3.58
CA SER A 47 -0.12 -22.24 3.29
C SER A 47 1.21 -22.41 4.04
N GLY A 48 1.71 -21.36 4.67
CA GLY A 48 3.04 -21.30 5.28
C GLY A 48 4.17 -21.04 4.29
N SER A 49 3.87 -20.98 2.98
CA SER A 49 4.88 -20.71 1.94
C SER A 49 5.22 -19.23 1.82
N ILE A 50 4.36 -18.33 2.31
CA ILE A 50 4.60 -16.90 2.28
C ILE A 50 4.42 -16.26 3.65
N GLU A 51 5.16 -15.19 3.91
CA GLU A 51 5.01 -14.35 5.10
C GLU A 51 5.17 -12.87 4.74
N THR A 52 4.48 -12.00 5.48
CA THR A 52 4.60 -10.55 5.35
C THR A 52 5.35 -9.96 6.53
N ILE A 53 6.33 -9.11 6.26
CA ILE A 53 7.14 -8.43 7.27
C ILE A 53 6.89 -6.94 7.16
N PRO A 54 5.97 -6.35 7.97
CA PRO A 54 5.76 -4.91 8.00
C PRO A 54 6.93 -4.23 8.72
N LEU A 55 7.60 -3.31 8.05
CA LEU A 55 8.66 -2.52 8.66
C LEU A 55 8.06 -1.38 9.49
N LYS A 56 8.68 -1.11 10.63
CA LYS A 56 8.30 0.01 11.50
C LYS A 56 9.20 1.20 11.20
N LYS A 57 8.60 2.36 10.98
CA LYS A 57 9.32 3.63 10.93
C LYS A 57 9.85 4.02 12.31
N GLU A 58 11.01 4.62 12.34
CA GLU A 58 11.51 5.30 13.54
C GLU A 58 10.69 6.58 13.81
N ARG A 59 10.60 7.03 15.06
CA ARG A 59 9.76 8.18 15.46
C ARG A 59 10.01 9.47 14.67
N ASN A 60 11.21 9.65 14.14
CA ASN A 60 11.63 10.85 13.40
C ASN A 60 11.93 10.53 11.92
N ALA A 61 11.52 9.37 11.42
CA ALA A 61 11.68 9.05 10.02
C ALA A 61 10.71 9.91 9.18
N GLY A 62 11.20 10.38 8.04
CA GLY A 62 10.35 11.05 7.06
C GLY A 62 9.27 10.12 6.50
N ASN A 63 8.27 10.72 5.86
CA ASN A 63 7.15 10.01 5.27
C ASN A 63 7.18 10.03 3.73
N SER A 64 8.24 10.61 3.12
CA SER A 64 8.31 10.68 1.66
C SER A 64 8.48 9.30 1.03
N PRO A 65 8.10 9.13 -0.25
CA PRO A 65 8.38 7.92 -1.02
C PRO A 65 9.86 7.49 -0.97
N LEU A 66 10.78 8.47 -0.95
CA LEU A 66 12.23 8.22 -0.82
C LEU A 66 12.60 7.68 0.56
N ASP A 67 11.93 8.13 1.62
CA ASP A 67 12.17 7.62 2.98
C ASP A 67 11.65 6.19 3.14
N VAL A 68 10.52 5.86 2.50
CA VAL A 68 10.01 4.49 2.41
C VAL A 68 11.04 3.57 1.72
N LYS A 69 11.62 4.03 0.60
CA LYS A 69 12.66 3.28 -0.11
C LYS A 69 13.92 3.09 0.74
N LYS A 70 14.38 4.14 1.45
CA LYS A 70 15.52 4.05 2.37
C LYS A 70 15.28 3.04 3.49
N LEU A 71 14.05 2.99 4.04
CA LEU A 71 13.69 2.03 5.08
C LEU A 71 13.83 0.58 4.59
N LEU A 72 13.35 0.28 3.38
CA LEU A 72 13.48 -1.04 2.76
C LEU A 72 14.95 -1.38 2.47
N SER A 73 15.74 -0.43 1.93
CA SER A 73 17.16 -0.63 1.64
C SER A 73 17.95 -0.91 2.93
N LYS A 74 17.64 -0.20 4.02
CA LYS A 74 18.23 -0.45 5.34
C LYS A 74 17.90 -1.86 5.82
N ALA A 75 16.64 -2.27 5.75
CA ALA A 75 16.22 -3.61 6.14
C ALA A 75 16.92 -4.69 5.31
N LYS A 76 17.01 -4.50 3.98
CA LYS A 76 17.72 -5.43 3.09
C LYS A 76 19.20 -5.59 3.45
N ALA A 77 19.86 -4.51 3.86
CA ALA A 77 21.27 -4.53 4.27
C ALA A 77 21.50 -5.15 5.65
N GLU A 78 20.55 -4.99 6.58
CA GLU A 78 20.69 -5.45 7.97
C GLU A 78 20.27 -6.91 8.17
N TYR A 79 19.42 -7.47 7.30
CA TYR A 79 18.87 -8.81 7.45
C TYR A 79 19.22 -9.72 6.26
N ASN A 80 19.28 -11.01 6.54
CA ASN A 80 19.66 -12.03 5.54
C ASN A 80 18.41 -12.51 4.77
N PHE A 81 18.02 -11.74 3.74
CA PHE A 81 16.93 -12.10 2.83
C PHE A 81 17.40 -12.96 1.66
N ARG A 82 16.49 -13.77 1.12
CA ARG A 82 16.72 -14.52 -0.12
C ARG A 82 16.52 -13.64 -1.35
N VAL A 83 17.11 -14.02 -2.46
CA VAL A 83 16.91 -13.35 -3.75
C VAL A 83 15.45 -13.39 -4.22
N THR A 84 14.68 -14.37 -3.74
CA THR A 84 13.25 -14.56 -4.04
C THR A 84 12.32 -13.68 -3.19
N ASP A 85 12.83 -13.11 -2.08
CA ASP A 85 12.04 -12.23 -1.21
C ASP A 85 11.79 -10.90 -1.92
N GLU A 86 10.61 -10.34 -1.74
CA GLU A 86 10.17 -9.10 -2.39
C GLU A 86 10.06 -7.96 -1.38
N PHE A 87 10.52 -6.77 -1.79
CA PHE A 87 10.47 -5.54 -1.02
C PHE A 87 9.48 -4.58 -1.66
N TRP A 88 8.41 -4.24 -0.94
CA TRP A 88 7.31 -3.45 -1.48
C TRP A 88 7.23 -2.08 -0.83
N LEU A 89 7.32 -1.04 -1.67
CA LEU A 89 7.01 0.33 -1.32
C LEU A 89 5.51 0.54 -1.54
N ILE A 90 4.75 0.78 -0.49
CA ILE A 90 3.33 1.16 -0.57
C ILE A 90 3.28 2.66 -0.34
N ILE A 91 3.06 3.41 -1.41
CA ILE A 91 3.21 4.86 -1.45
C ILE A 91 2.07 5.53 -2.21
N ASP A 92 1.84 6.78 -1.90
CA ASP A 92 0.84 7.63 -2.50
C ASP A 92 1.51 8.57 -3.53
N ARG A 93 0.81 8.89 -4.61
CA ARG A 93 1.29 9.92 -5.53
C ARG A 93 1.09 11.30 -4.94
N ASP A 94 -0.10 11.55 -4.41
CA ASP A 94 -0.50 12.83 -3.81
C ASP A 94 0.14 14.04 -4.51
N ASP A 95 0.63 15.01 -3.73
CA ASP A 95 1.33 16.20 -4.21
C ASP A 95 2.85 16.07 -4.19
N TRP A 96 3.40 14.86 -4.00
CA TRP A 96 4.85 14.65 -3.87
C TRP A 96 5.64 15.16 -5.08
N GLU A 97 5.12 14.95 -6.29
CA GLU A 97 5.74 15.44 -7.50
C GLU A 97 5.61 16.96 -7.63
N LYS A 98 4.41 17.50 -7.39
CA LYS A 98 4.10 18.92 -7.61
C LYS A 98 4.70 19.84 -6.55
N ILE A 99 4.59 19.47 -5.27
CA ILE A 99 4.96 20.34 -4.13
C ILE A 99 6.35 19.99 -3.60
N HIS A 100 6.69 18.72 -3.55
CA HIS A 100 7.93 18.25 -2.93
C HIS A 100 8.99 17.83 -3.95
N HIS A 101 8.70 17.98 -5.26
CA HIS A 101 9.62 17.70 -6.37
C HIS A 101 10.22 16.28 -6.33
N VAL A 102 9.44 15.28 -5.86
CA VAL A 102 9.85 13.88 -5.90
C VAL A 102 9.85 13.42 -7.35
N ASP A 103 10.98 12.95 -7.82
CA ASP A 103 11.12 12.33 -9.14
C ASP A 103 10.74 10.85 -9.04
N PHE A 104 9.52 10.54 -9.45
CA PHE A 104 9.04 9.16 -9.45
C PHE A 104 9.73 8.29 -10.50
N ASP A 105 10.11 8.84 -11.67
CA ASP A 105 10.86 8.08 -12.67
C ASP A 105 12.20 7.61 -12.11
N ALA A 106 12.93 8.51 -11.45
CA ALA A 106 14.18 8.15 -10.77
C ALA A 106 13.96 7.11 -9.66
N LEU A 107 12.85 7.21 -8.89
CA LEU A 107 12.52 6.23 -7.86
C LEU A 107 12.23 4.83 -8.46
N TYR A 108 11.47 4.77 -9.57
CA TYR A 108 11.22 3.53 -10.29
C TYR A 108 12.51 2.93 -10.85
N ASP A 109 13.38 3.75 -11.48
CA ASP A 109 14.68 3.31 -11.99
C ASP A 109 15.56 2.72 -10.88
N ASP A 110 15.56 3.35 -9.72
CA ASP A 110 16.32 2.85 -8.56
C ASP A 110 15.77 1.54 -8.01
N CYS A 111 14.46 1.37 -8.00
CA CYS A 111 13.84 0.11 -7.60
C CYS A 111 14.13 -1.02 -8.61
N GLU A 112 14.08 -0.73 -9.91
CA GLU A 112 14.39 -1.71 -10.96
C GLU A 112 15.85 -2.22 -10.91
N LYS A 113 16.80 -1.35 -10.56
CA LYS A 113 18.21 -1.75 -10.33
C LYS A 113 18.35 -2.79 -9.22
N GLU A 114 17.50 -2.72 -8.21
CA GLU A 114 17.49 -3.63 -7.06
C GLU A 114 16.86 -5.01 -7.36
N LYS A 115 16.18 -5.18 -8.51
CA LYS A 115 15.52 -6.39 -9.05
C LYS A 115 14.39 -6.99 -8.22
N ASN A 116 14.40 -6.83 -6.90
CA ASN A 116 13.39 -7.36 -5.99
C ASN A 116 12.66 -6.28 -5.18
N PHE A 117 12.82 -5.01 -5.59
CA PHE A 117 12.02 -3.90 -5.11
C PHE A 117 10.85 -3.64 -6.05
N PHE A 118 9.68 -3.46 -5.47
CA PHE A 118 8.43 -3.22 -6.19
C PHE A 118 7.72 -2.02 -5.60
N ILE A 119 6.99 -1.29 -6.44
CA ILE A 119 6.22 -0.12 -6.04
C ILE A 119 4.73 -0.44 -6.19
N ALA A 120 3.99 -0.23 -5.13
CA ALA A 120 2.54 -0.21 -5.09
C ALA A 120 2.09 1.25 -4.93
N LEU A 121 2.07 1.98 -6.05
CA LEU A 121 1.69 3.38 -6.12
C LEU A 121 0.17 3.49 -6.17
N SER A 122 -0.41 4.40 -5.39
CA SER A 122 -1.81 4.82 -5.50
C SER A 122 -1.90 6.28 -5.96
N ASN A 123 -2.79 6.57 -6.89
CA ASN A 123 -3.09 7.92 -7.34
C ASN A 123 -4.58 8.23 -7.15
N PRO A 124 -4.95 9.18 -6.26
CA PRO A 124 -4.03 10.04 -5.49
C PRO A 124 -3.39 9.36 -4.28
N CYS A 125 -4.12 8.50 -3.55
CA CYS A 125 -3.66 7.90 -2.30
C CYS A 125 -4.32 6.53 -2.04
N PHE A 126 -3.89 5.85 -0.98
CA PHE A 126 -4.31 4.49 -0.63
C PHE A 126 -5.82 4.35 -0.41
N GLU A 127 -6.52 5.41 -0.01
CA GLU A 127 -7.96 5.41 0.14
C GLU A 127 -8.68 5.08 -1.18
N PHE A 128 -8.08 5.38 -2.34
CA PHE A 128 -8.63 4.98 -3.64
C PHE A 128 -8.67 3.45 -3.79
N TRP A 129 -7.63 2.73 -3.33
CA TRP A 129 -7.68 1.27 -3.24
C TRP A 129 -8.86 0.78 -2.39
N LEU A 130 -9.16 1.45 -1.27
CA LEU A 130 -10.30 1.10 -0.42
C LEU A 130 -11.65 1.36 -1.12
N ILE A 131 -11.76 2.43 -1.91
CA ILE A 131 -12.97 2.72 -2.72
C ILE A 131 -13.24 1.59 -3.70
N LEU A 132 -12.21 1.02 -4.34
CA LEU A 132 -12.36 -0.05 -5.32
C LEU A 132 -12.90 -1.37 -4.75
N HIS A 133 -12.92 -1.55 -3.43
CA HIS A 133 -13.66 -2.65 -2.79
C HIS A 133 -15.18 -2.46 -2.86
N LEU A 134 -15.65 -1.22 -2.99
CA LEU A 134 -17.04 -0.82 -2.81
C LEU A 134 -17.68 -0.27 -4.08
N ARG A 135 -16.88 0.26 -5.00
CA ARG A 135 -17.31 0.91 -6.24
C ARG A 135 -16.37 0.55 -7.38
N LYS A 136 -16.92 0.42 -8.59
CA LYS A 136 -16.15 0.46 -9.83
C LYS A 136 -15.89 1.91 -10.22
N LEU A 137 -14.84 2.15 -11.01
CA LEU A 137 -14.57 3.49 -11.51
C LEU A 137 -15.74 4.03 -12.34
N GLU A 138 -16.36 3.20 -13.16
CA GLU A 138 -17.51 3.57 -14.00
C GLU A 138 -18.75 4.02 -13.21
N ASP A 139 -18.91 3.53 -11.97
CA ASP A 139 -20.01 3.89 -11.07
C ASP A 139 -19.75 5.23 -10.32
N ILE A 140 -18.57 5.82 -10.45
CA ILE A 140 -18.22 7.11 -9.85
C ILE A 140 -18.51 8.20 -10.88
N ALA A 141 -19.33 9.19 -10.51
CA ALA A 141 -19.65 10.31 -11.38
C ALA A 141 -18.37 11.10 -11.77
N ASP A 142 -18.30 11.63 -12.99
CA ASP A 142 -17.10 12.31 -13.51
C ASP A 142 -16.64 13.46 -12.60
N GLY A 143 -17.57 14.28 -12.11
CA GLY A 143 -17.23 15.36 -11.16
C GLY A 143 -16.68 14.87 -9.81
N ASP A 144 -17.03 13.64 -9.39
CA ASP A 144 -16.46 13.03 -8.19
C ASP A 144 -15.08 12.44 -8.49
N ARG A 145 -14.87 11.87 -9.69
CA ARG A 145 -13.55 11.37 -10.13
C ARG A 145 -12.51 12.49 -10.13
N GLU A 146 -12.89 13.67 -10.67
CA GLU A 146 -12.02 14.85 -10.67
C GLU A 146 -11.66 15.27 -9.24
N LYS A 147 -12.66 15.44 -8.37
CA LYS A 147 -12.45 15.80 -6.96
C LYS A 147 -11.65 14.77 -6.16
N ILE A 148 -11.85 13.46 -6.45
CA ILE A 148 -11.05 12.40 -5.83
C ILE A 148 -9.61 12.51 -6.28
N LEU A 149 -9.35 12.75 -7.59
CA LEU A 149 -8.01 12.89 -8.13
C LEU A 149 -7.28 14.13 -7.59
N GLU A 150 -7.98 15.27 -7.50
CA GLU A 150 -7.44 16.50 -6.92
C GLU A 150 -7.23 16.38 -5.41
N ASN A 151 -8.06 15.58 -4.76
CA ASN A 151 -8.02 15.24 -3.34
C ASN A 151 -7.86 16.46 -2.42
N GLU A 152 -8.53 17.56 -2.77
CA GLU A 152 -8.43 18.80 -2.01
C GLU A 152 -8.89 18.64 -0.57
N LYS A 153 -8.31 19.47 0.29
CA LYS A 153 -8.65 19.53 1.71
C LYS A 153 -10.01 20.17 1.90
N VAL A 154 -10.99 19.41 2.38
CA VAL A 154 -12.36 19.88 2.62
C VAL A 154 -12.60 20.30 4.07
N SER A 155 -11.73 19.90 4.99
CA SER A 155 -11.75 20.31 6.41
C SER A 155 -10.37 20.18 7.03
N VAL A 156 -10.21 20.59 8.29
CA VAL A 156 -8.95 20.44 9.04
C VAL A 156 -8.50 19.00 9.12
N LYS A 157 -9.43 18.03 9.08
CA LYS A 157 -9.14 16.59 9.30
C LYS A 157 -9.31 15.71 8.07
N HIS A 158 -9.96 16.18 7.01
CA HIS A 158 -10.38 15.35 5.90
C HIS A 158 -10.10 16.00 4.55
N ASN A 159 -9.62 15.20 3.65
CA ASN A 159 -9.58 15.47 2.22
C ASN A 159 -10.89 14.97 1.57
N TYR A 160 -11.12 15.30 0.31
CA TYR A 160 -12.36 14.92 -0.40
C TYR A 160 -12.53 13.38 -0.43
N ILE A 161 -11.47 12.64 -0.71
CA ILE A 161 -11.51 11.18 -0.78
C ILE A 161 -11.94 10.53 0.55
N ASP A 162 -11.58 11.13 1.69
CA ASP A 162 -11.97 10.62 3.02
C ASP A 162 -13.50 10.68 3.19
N LEU A 163 -14.14 11.78 2.72
CA LEU A 163 -15.60 11.93 2.79
C LEU A 163 -16.31 11.02 1.80
N TYR A 164 -15.77 10.91 0.58
CA TYR A 164 -16.31 10.01 -0.44
C TYR A 164 -16.26 8.54 0.02
N LEU A 165 -15.13 8.12 0.59
CA LEU A 165 -14.99 6.77 1.14
C LEU A 165 -15.96 6.53 2.31
N ALA A 166 -16.15 7.53 3.19
CA ALA A 166 -17.10 7.44 4.29
C ALA A 166 -18.54 7.22 3.79
N ASP A 167 -18.93 7.93 2.74
CA ASP A 167 -20.23 7.76 2.09
C ASP A 167 -20.37 6.36 1.48
N CYS A 168 -19.36 5.87 0.78
CA CYS A 168 -19.33 4.51 0.24
C CYS A 168 -19.50 3.42 1.31
N ILE A 169 -18.96 3.64 2.50
CA ILE A 169 -19.09 2.72 3.65
C ILE A 169 -20.46 2.81 4.30
N GLY A 170 -21.18 3.93 4.11
CA GLY A 170 -22.43 4.24 4.80
C GLY A 170 -22.20 4.61 6.28
N ASP A 171 -21.02 5.10 6.62
CA ASP A 171 -20.66 5.54 7.98
C ASP A 171 -20.78 7.06 8.07
N GLY A 172 -21.95 7.56 8.42
CA GLY A 172 -22.23 9.01 8.53
C GLY A 172 -21.36 9.79 9.53
N ARG A 173 -20.35 9.16 10.13
CA ARG A 173 -19.39 9.77 11.07
C ARG A 173 -18.09 10.22 10.41
N GLY A 174 -17.92 9.98 9.11
CA GLY A 174 -16.67 10.20 8.40
C GLY A 174 -15.68 9.04 8.53
N TYR A 175 -14.75 8.95 7.57
CA TYR A 175 -13.70 7.94 7.58
C TYR A 175 -12.60 8.30 8.59
N THR A 176 -12.24 7.37 9.46
CA THR A 176 -11.29 7.60 10.57
C THR A 176 -9.87 7.14 10.26
N LYS A 177 -9.52 6.90 9.00
CA LYS A 177 -8.24 6.31 8.56
C LYS A 177 -7.94 4.92 9.18
N ARG A 178 -8.99 4.23 9.64
CA ARG A 178 -8.91 2.86 10.16
C ARG A 178 -9.91 1.98 9.41
N PRO A 179 -9.49 1.33 8.32
CA PRO A 179 -10.35 0.45 7.55
C PRO A 179 -10.92 -0.66 8.45
N LYS A 180 -12.23 -0.94 8.26
CA LYS A 180 -12.90 -2.02 8.99
C LYS A 180 -12.75 -3.33 8.20
N ALA A 181 -12.09 -4.33 8.77
CA ALA A 181 -11.88 -5.64 8.14
C ALA A 181 -13.18 -6.25 7.58
N SER A 182 -14.30 -6.15 8.30
CA SER A 182 -15.60 -6.68 7.89
C SER A 182 -16.16 -6.03 6.61
N VAL A 183 -15.72 -4.82 6.28
CA VAL A 183 -16.15 -4.09 5.07
C VAL A 183 -15.29 -4.48 3.88
N PHE A 184 -13.97 -4.49 4.05
CA PHE A 184 -13.02 -4.59 2.95
C PHE A 184 -12.62 -6.04 2.64
N MET A 185 -12.31 -6.85 3.65
CA MET A 185 -11.76 -8.19 3.43
C MET A 185 -12.64 -9.11 2.58
N PRO A 186 -13.99 -9.13 2.73
CA PRO A 186 -14.84 -9.95 1.86
C PRO A 186 -14.84 -9.53 0.38
N ARG A 187 -14.35 -8.33 0.07
CA ARG A 187 -14.38 -7.71 -1.26
C ARG A 187 -13.00 -7.56 -1.90
N VAL A 188 -11.97 -8.16 -1.34
CA VAL A 188 -10.59 -8.04 -1.84
C VAL A 188 -10.47 -8.45 -3.30
N LYS A 189 -11.10 -9.55 -3.71
CA LYS A 189 -11.07 -10.00 -5.12
C LYS A 189 -11.76 -9.00 -6.06
N VAL A 190 -12.87 -8.41 -5.62
CA VAL A 190 -13.56 -7.34 -6.39
C VAL A 190 -12.65 -6.13 -6.56
N ALA A 191 -11.94 -5.71 -5.51
CA ALA A 191 -11.01 -4.58 -5.59
C ALA A 191 -9.87 -4.85 -6.57
N ILE A 192 -9.33 -6.07 -6.58
CA ILE A 192 -8.29 -6.49 -7.54
C ILE A 192 -8.80 -6.36 -8.97
N GLU A 193 -9.98 -6.90 -9.26
CA GLU A 193 -10.60 -6.83 -10.59
C GLU A 193 -10.82 -5.38 -11.02
N ASN A 194 -11.41 -4.55 -10.14
CA ASN A 194 -11.64 -3.14 -10.40
C ASN A 194 -10.33 -2.38 -10.66
N ALA A 195 -9.28 -2.62 -9.87
CA ALA A 195 -7.99 -1.97 -10.07
C ALA A 195 -7.31 -2.37 -11.39
N ARG A 196 -7.41 -3.63 -11.79
CA ARG A 196 -6.90 -4.11 -13.08
C ARG A 196 -7.58 -3.45 -14.27
N MET A 197 -8.90 -3.24 -14.20
CA MET A 197 -9.67 -2.63 -15.28
C MET A 197 -9.29 -1.19 -15.55
N ILE A 198 -8.86 -0.45 -14.53
CA ILE A 198 -8.53 0.98 -14.65
C ILE A 198 -7.03 1.24 -14.85
N ARG A 199 -6.19 0.24 -14.65
CA ARG A 199 -4.75 0.40 -14.74
C ARG A 199 -4.27 0.28 -16.18
N ASP A 200 -3.88 1.41 -16.78
CA ASP A 200 -3.18 1.40 -18.06
C ASP A 200 -1.75 0.90 -17.87
N LEU A 201 -1.44 -0.27 -18.42
CA LEU A 201 -0.12 -0.89 -18.33
C LEU A 201 0.91 -0.22 -19.25
N GLY A 202 0.49 0.66 -20.18
CA GLY A 202 1.36 1.46 -21.00
C GLY A 202 1.99 2.64 -20.24
N GLU A 203 1.36 3.06 -19.13
CA GLU A 203 1.89 4.11 -18.27
C GLU A 203 2.68 3.52 -17.09
N ARG A 204 3.93 3.93 -16.94
CA ARG A 204 4.75 3.56 -15.77
C ARG A 204 4.22 4.21 -14.49
N ILE A 205 3.92 5.51 -14.59
CA ILE A 205 3.36 6.34 -13.51
C ILE A 205 1.99 6.84 -13.98
N PRO A 206 0.89 6.33 -13.42
CA PRO A 206 -0.44 6.65 -13.92
C PRO A 206 -0.82 8.10 -13.65
N GLY A 207 -1.26 8.81 -14.69
CA GLY A 207 -1.75 10.19 -14.60
C GLY A 207 -3.14 10.33 -13.98
N GLY A 208 -4.00 9.33 -14.14
CA GLY A 208 -5.38 9.29 -13.64
C GLY A 208 -5.54 8.47 -12.36
N LEU A 209 -6.80 8.35 -11.91
CA LEU A 209 -7.17 7.51 -10.76
C LEU A 209 -6.74 6.06 -10.99
N SER A 210 -5.86 5.55 -10.15
CA SER A 210 -5.36 4.18 -10.25
C SER A 210 -4.66 3.73 -8.97
N THR A 211 -4.37 2.44 -8.88
CA THR A 211 -3.54 1.90 -7.81
C THR A 211 -2.85 0.62 -8.25
N ASP A 212 -1.60 0.45 -7.86
CA ASP A 212 -0.81 -0.78 -8.06
C ASP A 212 -0.82 -1.71 -6.83
N VAL A 213 -1.57 -1.37 -5.78
CA VAL A 213 -1.70 -2.19 -4.55
C VAL A 213 -2.21 -3.59 -4.88
N TYR A 214 -3.07 -3.73 -5.89
CA TYR A 214 -3.58 -5.03 -6.32
C TYR A 214 -2.47 -6.01 -6.70
N LYS A 215 -1.36 -5.54 -7.28
CA LYS A 215 -0.22 -6.38 -7.68
C LYS A 215 0.43 -7.10 -6.51
N LEU A 216 0.47 -6.43 -5.35
CA LEU A 216 0.93 -7.03 -4.10
C LEU A 216 -0.14 -7.95 -3.51
N VAL A 217 -1.38 -7.47 -3.41
CA VAL A 217 -2.47 -8.21 -2.75
C VAL A 217 -2.74 -9.54 -3.44
N GLU A 218 -2.68 -9.63 -4.77
CA GLU A 218 -2.81 -10.88 -5.53
C GLU A 218 -1.79 -11.95 -5.14
N LYS A 219 -0.58 -11.53 -4.79
CA LYS A 219 0.47 -12.46 -4.35
C LYS A 219 0.25 -12.95 -2.92
N LEU A 220 -0.54 -12.22 -2.14
CA LEU A 220 -0.79 -12.51 -0.73
C LEU A 220 -2.06 -13.32 -0.47
N ILE A 221 -2.98 -13.42 -1.44
CA ILE A 221 -4.25 -14.13 -1.29
C ILE A 221 -4.27 -15.49 -2.00
N LYS A 222 -5.32 -16.28 -1.68
CA LYS A 222 -5.60 -17.60 -2.29
C LYS A 222 -6.32 -17.47 -3.62
#